data_59448f7d4348ef64503f34cfefa09336
#
_entry.id   59448f7d4348ef64503f34cfefa09336
#
_cell.length_a   1.000
_cell.length_b   1.000
_cell.length_c   1.000
_cell.angle_alpha   90.00
_cell.angle_beta   90.00
_cell.angle_gamma   90.00
#
_symmetry.space_group_name_H-M   'P 1'
#
loop_
_entity.id
_entity.type
_entity.pdbx_description
1 polymer ?
#
loop_
_entity_poly.entity_id
_entity_poly.type
_entity_poly.pdbx_seq_one_letter_code
_entity_poly.pdbx_strand_id
1 'polypeptide(L)'
;MPMLTSPYHCQVRTGQAGMQRKRLASALARILPTSLLLAGGVACTLPASAAISDTISPFIATSYSYDDNLFRLDDKVPGFDGQRSDTSRQVQAGFLINRPIGRQLLTGQVKWSRVYFDHFDQLDYTGKDYLADLEWHIANHLEGHVGASYSQTLTPFSDLQSSDRNLRTIRREYVNGGWRFHPSWRVRGGFSRDKYTYDSIAQKISDRQEDATELGVDYLPASESRIGIQLRHLKGTYPNRANLAAFGIEQGYEQDEVKANIYWRFSGVTQVQLLGGWVRRKNDLFSGRDSSGANGRVTVYWAPLGKVRFTGSLWHEFAAVENSLITSSLNNGASLAAAWDISAKVRMDAQVRREKRDFSAASGLVLPNDVSDTTRTASIGLTYAPQPNIQLGINAFQDTRKGAPIINTGSYRAKGASLSASIQF
;
A
#
# COMPACT_ATOMS: atom_id res chain seq x y z
N MET A 1 -2.80 9.48 1.49
CA MET A 1 -1.91 8.29 1.51
C MET A 1 -2.24 7.48 2.74
N PRO A 2 -2.62 6.23 2.66
CA PRO A 2 -2.67 5.42 3.86
C PRO A 2 -1.25 5.12 4.31
N MET A 3 -0.96 5.38 5.57
CA MET A 3 0.28 4.91 6.21
C MET A 3 0.35 3.40 6.08
N LEU A 4 1.47 2.92 5.55
CA LEU A 4 1.79 1.51 5.51
C LEU A 4 2.07 1.06 6.96
N THR A 5 1.07 0.50 7.61
CA THR A 5 1.34 -0.33 8.78
C THR A 5 1.98 -1.61 8.28
N SER A 6 3.26 -1.79 8.57
CA SER A 6 3.96 -3.03 8.32
C SER A 6 3.25 -4.17 9.08
N PRO A 7 2.67 -5.16 8.39
CA PRO A 7 2.13 -6.31 9.08
C PRO A 7 3.29 -7.26 9.41
N TYR A 8 3.81 -7.17 10.63
CA TYR A 8 4.69 -8.21 11.15
C TYR A 8 3.90 -9.50 11.29
N HIS A 9 4.16 -10.47 10.44
CA HIS A 9 3.62 -11.81 10.58
C HIS A 9 4.57 -12.68 11.36
N CYS A 10 4.15 -13.04 12.56
CA CYS A 10 4.73 -14.16 13.29
C CYS A 10 4.23 -15.46 12.67
N GLN A 11 5.10 -16.22 11.99
CA GLN A 11 4.81 -17.61 11.61
C GLN A 11 5.11 -18.52 12.80
N VAL A 12 4.06 -19.11 13.35
CA VAL A 12 4.22 -20.22 14.28
C VAL A 12 4.35 -21.52 13.48
N ARG A 13 5.43 -22.23 13.68
CA ARG A 13 5.65 -23.57 13.11
C ARG A 13 4.64 -24.56 13.70
N THR A 14 3.78 -25.12 12.86
CA THR A 14 3.25 -26.46 13.06
C THR A 14 3.95 -27.39 12.09
N GLY A 15 4.61 -28.40 12.64
CA GLY A 15 5.38 -29.35 11.85
C GLY A 15 4.51 -30.19 10.93
N GLN A 16 4.60 -29.93 9.65
CA GLN A 16 4.34 -30.88 8.57
C GLN A 16 4.85 -30.27 7.25
N ALA A 17 5.74 -30.98 6.59
CA ALA A 17 6.43 -30.57 5.36
C ALA A 17 5.53 -30.32 4.13
N GLY A 18 4.21 -30.57 4.24
CA GLY A 18 3.24 -30.37 3.16
C GLY A 18 2.57 -29.00 3.13
N MET A 19 2.71 -28.17 4.17
CA MET A 19 1.97 -26.93 4.33
C MET A 19 2.78 -25.66 3.98
N GLN A 20 4.09 -25.77 3.81
CA GLN A 20 4.96 -24.64 3.49
C GLN A 20 4.68 -24.01 2.11
N ARG A 21 4.23 -24.79 1.13
CA ARG A 21 3.96 -24.31 -0.24
C ARG A 21 2.78 -23.31 -0.34
N LYS A 22 1.79 -23.39 0.56
CA LYS A 22 0.62 -22.49 0.53
C LYS A 22 0.86 -21.12 1.21
N ARG A 23 1.93 -20.99 1.99
CA ARG A 23 2.19 -19.78 2.79
C ARG A 23 2.98 -18.70 2.04
N LEU A 24 3.74 -19.06 1.02
CA LEU A 24 4.60 -18.14 0.26
C LEU A 24 3.84 -17.23 -0.70
N ALA A 25 2.79 -17.74 -1.35
CA ALA A 25 1.92 -16.92 -2.20
C ALA A 25 1.20 -15.80 -1.42
N SER A 26 0.97 -16.00 -0.11
CA SER A 26 0.31 -15.01 0.74
C SER A 26 1.25 -13.91 1.27
N ALA A 27 2.56 -14.17 1.36
CA ALA A 27 3.53 -13.19 1.85
C ALA A 27 3.89 -12.14 0.78
N LEU A 28 4.05 -12.57 -0.48
CA LEU A 28 4.33 -11.65 -1.61
C LEU A 28 3.14 -10.74 -1.95
N ALA A 29 1.92 -11.23 -1.79
CA ALA A 29 0.71 -10.42 -2.01
C ALA A 29 0.49 -9.31 -0.95
N ARG A 30 1.22 -9.35 0.17
CA ARG A 30 1.04 -8.42 1.30
C ARG A 30 2.05 -7.28 1.36
N ILE A 31 3.11 -7.33 0.57
CA ILE A 31 4.18 -6.32 0.56
C ILE A 31 3.90 -5.22 -0.47
N LEU A 32 2.97 -5.42 -1.39
CA LEU A 32 2.59 -4.40 -2.35
C LEU A 32 1.77 -3.29 -1.66
N PRO A 33 2.21 -2.03 -1.74
CA PRO A 33 1.46 -0.92 -1.19
C PRO A 33 0.09 -0.85 -1.87
N THR A 34 -0.96 -0.77 -1.06
CA THR A 34 -2.36 -0.62 -1.48
C THR A 34 -2.62 0.64 -2.33
N SER A 35 -1.64 1.50 -2.51
CA SER A 35 -1.69 2.67 -3.38
C SER A 35 -1.60 2.37 -4.89
N LEU A 36 -1.28 1.14 -5.31
CA LEU A 36 -1.21 0.74 -6.72
C LEU A 36 -2.55 0.27 -7.31
N LEU A 37 -3.64 0.34 -6.55
CA LEU A 37 -4.96 -0.14 -6.99
C LEU A 37 -5.69 0.83 -7.94
N LEU A 38 -5.12 1.98 -8.26
CA LEU A 38 -5.71 2.92 -9.22
C LEU A 38 -5.16 2.80 -10.65
N ALA A 39 -4.03 2.14 -10.82
CA ALA A 39 -3.61 1.69 -12.15
C ALA A 39 -3.90 0.20 -12.20
N GLY A 40 -4.96 -0.23 -12.86
CA GLY A 40 -5.48 -1.61 -13.01
C GLY A 40 -4.47 -2.78 -12.94
N GLY A 41 -3.71 -2.84 -11.87
CA GLY A 41 -2.79 -3.91 -11.56
C GLY A 41 -3.54 -5.04 -10.87
N VAL A 42 -3.94 -6.05 -11.62
CA VAL A 42 -4.30 -7.34 -11.05
C VAL A 42 -3.12 -7.78 -10.19
N ALA A 43 -3.29 -7.79 -8.86
CA ALA A 43 -2.37 -8.49 -7.99
C ALA A 43 -2.46 -9.96 -8.37
N CYS A 44 -1.59 -10.42 -9.28
CA CYS A 44 -1.48 -11.82 -9.63
C CYS A 44 -1.07 -12.58 -8.39
N THR A 45 -2.03 -13.13 -7.65
CA THR A 45 -1.75 -14.18 -6.69
C THR A 45 -1.43 -15.44 -7.49
N LEU A 46 -0.15 -15.64 -7.78
CA LEU A 46 0.31 -16.80 -8.52
C LEU A 46 -0.05 -18.06 -7.73
N PRO A 47 -0.77 -19.02 -8.31
CA PRO A 47 -0.90 -20.33 -7.70
C PRO A 47 0.50 -20.94 -7.60
N ALA A 48 0.79 -21.61 -6.49
CA ALA A 48 2.02 -22.36 -6.33
C ALA A 48 2.02 -23.52 -7.34
N SER A 49 2.62 -23.31 -8.49
CA SER A 49 2.93 -24.37 -9.45
C SER A 49 4.38 -24.81 -9.25
N ALA A 50 4.67 -26.07 -9.53
CA ALA A 50 6.03 -26.58 -9.57
C ALA A 50 6.79 -25.79 -10.64
N ALA A 51 7.63 -24.86 -10.19
CA ALA A 51 8.46 -24.06 -11.08
C ALA A 51 9.62 -24.91 -11.58
N ILE A 52 10.03 -24.65 -12.81
CA ILE A 52 11.21 -25.29 -13.43
C ILE A 52 12.49 -24.96 -12.61
N SER A 53 12.47 -23.88 -11.85
CA SER A 53 13.48 -23.53 -10.85
C SER A 53 12.76 -23.08 -9.57
N ASP A 54 13.00 -23.76 -8.45
CA ASP A 54 12.46 -23.39 -7.14
C ASP A 54 13.01 -22.05 -6.61
N THR A 55 13.97 -21.45 -7.29
CA THR A 55 14.68 -20.26 -6.82
C THR A 55 14.33 -18.98 -7.59
N ILE A 56 14.27 -19.06 -8.92
CA ILE A 56 14.02 -17.92 -9.80
C ILE A 56 12.92 -18.30 -10.77
N SER A 57 11.86 -17.52 -10.80
CA SER A 57 10.71 -17.73 -11.67
C SER A 57 10.53 -16.51 -12.58
N PRO A 58 10.97 -16.58 -13.84
CA PRO A 58 10.72 -15.53 -14.82
C PRO A 58 9.23 -15.43 -15.13
N PHE A 59 8.77 -14.23 -15.47
CA PHE A 59 7.40 -14.00 -15.91
C PHE A 59 7.32 -12.90 -16.97
N ILE A 60 6.29 -13.00 -17.77
CA ILE A 60 5.86 -11.96 -18.71
C ILE A 60 4.37 -11.73 -18.47
N ALA A 61 3.94 -10.47 -18.50
CA ALA A 61 2.54 -10.11 -18.41
C ALA A 61 2.21 -8.95 -19.35
N THR A 62 0.97 -8.90 -19.78
CA THR A 62 0.41 -7.77 -20.53
C THR A 62 -0.94 -7.40 -20.00
N SER A 63 -1.30 -6.12 -20.10
CA SER A 63 -2.65 -5.64 -19.80
C SER A 63 -3.08 -4.54 -20.75
N TYR A 64 -4.38 -4.47 -20.97
CA TYR A 64 -5.09 -3.48 -21.74
C TYR A 64 -6.17 -2.88 -20.87
N SER A 65 -6.15 -1.58 -20.63
CA SER A 65 -7.02 -0.91 -19.66
C SER A 65 -7.65 0.33 -20.29
N TYR A 66 -8.96 0.47 -20.12
CA TYR A 66 -9.74 1.64 -20.49
C TYR A 66 -10.19 2.39 -19.24
N ASP A 67 -10.08 3.71 -19.25
CA ASP A 67 -10.53 4.61 -18.19
C ASP A 67 -11.30 5.78 -18.82
N ASP A 68 -12.55 6.01 -18.41
CA ASP A 68 -13.43 7.03 -18.98
C ASP A 68 -13.11 8.45 -18.48
N ASN A 69 -12.30 8.57 -17.41
CA ASN A 69 -11.85 9.83 -16.85
C ASN A 69 -10.44 9.70 -16.30
N LEU A 70 -9.46 9.52 -17.19
CA LEU A 70 -8.05 9.24 -16.86
C LEU A 70 -7.50 10.24 -15.84
N PHE A 71 -7.73 11.51 -16.04
CA PHE A 71 -7.18 12.59 -15.21
C PHE A 71 -8.01 12.92 -13.97
N ARG A 72 -9.11 12.19 -13.73
CA ARG A 72 -9.96 12.42 -12.54
C ARG A 72 -10.54 13.84 -12.49
N LEU A 73 -10.93 14.38 -13.64
CA LEU A 73 -11.52 15.70 -13.77
C LEU A 73 -12.99 15.71 -13.32
N ASP A 74 -13.43 16.88 -12.83
CA ASP A 74 -14.85 17.12 -12.51
C ASP A 74 -15.71 17.00 -13.78
N ASP A 75 -16.95 16.55 -13.63
CA ASP A 75 -17.88 16.35 -14.76
C ASP A 75 -18.13 17.63 -15.58
N LYS A 76 -17.92 18.81 -14.97
CA LYS A 76 -18.09 20.12 -15.61
C LYS A 76 -16.83 20.63 -16.32
N VAL A 77 -15.68 20.01 -16.07
CA VAL A 77 -14.40 20.40 -16.66
C VAL A 77 -14.23 19.64 -17.96
N PRO A 78 -13.97 20.30 -19.10
CA PRO A 78 -13.62 19.61 -20.33
C PRO A 78 -12.34 18.83 -20.13
N GLY A 79 -12.13 17.77 -20.91
CA GLY A 79 -10.88 17.02 -20.92
C GLY A 79 -9.70 17.85 -21.40
N PHE A 80 -8.49 17.34 -21.22
CA PHE A 80 -7.33 17.89 -21.89
C PHE A 80 -7.46 17.60 -23.40
N ASP A 81 -7.23 18.58 -24.23
CA ASP A 81 -7.47 18.52 -25.69
C ASP A 81 -8.87 18.01 -26.08
N GLY A 82 -9.86 18.25 -25.23
CA GLY A 82 -11.24 17.79 -25.42
C GLY A 82 -11.48 16.33 -25.06
N GLN A 83 -10.45 15.60 -24.62
CA GLN A 83 -10.50 14.17 -24.31
C GLN A 83 -10.37 13.92 -22.80
N ARG A 84 -11.20 13.05 -22.27
CA ARG A 84 -11.18 12.64 -20.83
C ARG A 84 -10.76 11.18 -20.65
N SER A 85 -11.20 10.33 -21.59
CA SER A 85 -10.92 8.91 -21.56
C SER A 85 -9.64 8.58 -22.28
N ASP A 86 -9.00 7.51 -21.85
CA ASP A 86 -7.90 6.92 -22.61
C ASP A 86 -7.85 5.41 -22.41
N THR A 87 -7.10 4.79 -23.30
CA THR A 87 -6.75 3.37 -23.22
C THR A 87 -5.26 3.23 -23.05
N SER A 88 -4.84 2.43 -22.08
CA SER A 88 -3.43 2.13 -21.87
C SER A 88 -3.13 0.67 -22.11
N ARG A 89 -1.95 0.42 -22.70
CA ARG A 89 -1.36 -0.90 -22.91
C ARG A 89 -0.11 -1.00 -22.08
N GLN A 90 0.01 -2.07 -21.31
CA GLN A 90 1.19 -2.31 -20.50
C GLN A 90 1.77 -3.68 -20.84
N VAL A 91 3.08 -3.72 -21.02
CA VAL A 91 3.85 -4.95 -21.09
C VAL A 91 4.82 -4.99 -19.92
N GLN A 92 4.92 -6.14 -19.27
CA GLN A 92 5.75 -6.35 -18.09
C GLN A 92 6.60 -7.60 -18.30
N ALA A 93 7.84 -7.55 -17.80
CA ALA A 93 8.70 -8.71 -17.68
C ALA A 93 9.48 -8.64 -16.37
N GLY A 94 9.82 -9.78 -15.80
CA GLY A 94 10.54 -9.78 -14.55
C GLY A 94 10.87 -11.17 -14.03
N PHE A 95 11.38 -11.17 -12.80
CA PHE A 95 11.75 -12.38 -12.07
C PHE A 95 11.20 -12.31 -10.64
N LEU A 96 10.68 -13.42 -10.16
CA LEU A 96 10.42 -13.66 -8.74
C LEU A 96 11.56 -14.52 -8.19
N ILE A 97 12.03 -14.17 -7.02
CA ILE A 97 13.11 -14.86 -6.32
C ILE A 97 12.56 -15.41 -5.01
N ASN A 98 12.79 -16.69 -4.76
CA ASN A 98 12.41 -17.35 -3.54
C ASN A 98 13.49 -18.39 -3.19
N ARG A 99 14.45 -17.99 -2.36
CA ARG A 99 15.63 -18.82 -2.05
C ARG A 99 15.73 -19.10 -0.56
N PRO A 100 15.42 -20.28 -0.10
CA PRO A 100 15.79 -20.72 1.25
C PRO A 100 17.31 -20.94 1.33
N ILE A 101 17.94 -20.34 2.34
CA ILE A 101 19.37 -20.45 2.63
C ILE A 101 19.50 -20.94 4.07
N GLY A 102 19.52 -22.24 4.25
CA GLY A 102 19.41 -22.84 5.57
C GLY A 102 18.09 -22.47 6.26
N ARG A 103 18.17 -21.67 7.34
CA ARG A 103 16.99 -21.18 8.07
C ARG A 103 16.51 -19.81 7.58
N GLN A 104 17.28 -19.18 6.73
CA GLN A 104 16.97 -17.87 6.17
C GLN A 104 16.13 -18.04 4.91
N LEU A 105 15.33 -17.03 4.59
CA LEU A 105 14.55 -16.99 3.37
C LEU A 105 14.79 -15.66 2.64
N LEU A 106 15.41 -15.74 1.47
CA LEU A 106 15.52 -14.60 0.58
C LEU A 106 14.33 -14.59 -0.38
N THR A 107 13.54 -13.52 -0.35
CA THR A 107 12.48 -13.26 -1.33
C THR A 107 12.81 -12.01 -2.12
N GLY A 108 12.45 -11.99 -3.39
CA GLY A 108 12.71 -10.84 -4.23
C GLY A 108 11.80 -10.79 -5.44
N GLN A 109 11.73 -9.59 -6.01
CA GLN A 109 11.06 -9.32 -7.27
C GLN A 109 11.84 -8.27 -8.03
N VAL A 110 12.02 -8.51 -9.31
CA VAL A 110 12.52 -7.53 -10.26
C VAL A 110 11.50 -7.47 -11.39
N LYS A 111 10.92 -6.30 -11.63
CA LYS A 111 9.91 -6.10 -12.66
C LYS A 111 10.17 -4.80 -13.41
N TRP A 112 10.14 -4.89 -14.72
CA TRP A 112 10.09 -3.74 -15.63
C TRP A 112 8.76 -3.73 -16.34
N SER A 113 8.21 -2.54 -16.54
CA SER A 113 6.98 -2.35 -17.29
C SER A 113 7.15 -1.21 -18.29
N ARG A 114 6.57 -1.36 -19.47
CA ARG A 114 6.39 -0.29 -20.44
C ARG A 114 4.91 -0.04 -20.59
N VAL A 115 4.49 1.21 -20.38
CA VAL A 115 3.10 1.66 -20.48
C VAL A 115 2.99 2.62 -21.63
N TYR A 116 2.00 2.41 -22.48
CA TYR A 116 1.65 3.23 -23.63
C TYR A 116 0.21 3.69 -23.47
N PHE A 117 -0.04 4.96 -23.76
CA PHE A 117 -1.37 5.55 -23.83
C PHE A 117 -1.75 5.79 -25.28
N ASP A 118 -3.01 5.55 -25.63
CA ASP A 118 -3.44 5.61 -27.03
C ASP A 118 -3.65 7.06 -27.48
N HIS A 119 -4.08 7.96 -26.60
CA HIS A 119 -4.34 9.37 -26.92
C HIS A 119 -3.30 10.30 -26.28
N PHE A 120 -2.95 10.08 -25.02
CA PHE A 120 -1.99 10.90 -24.28
C PHE A 120 -0.60 10.27 -24.26
N ASP A 121 0.05 10.18 -25.43
CA ASP A 121 1.36 9.55 -25.62
C ASP A 121 2.49 10.22 -24.80
N GLN A 122 2.34 11.51 -24.44
CA GLN A 122 3.25 12.20 -23.54
C GLN A 122 3.31 11.56 -22.14
N LEU A 123 2.30 10.77 -21.75
CA LEU A 123 2.26 10.04 -20.50
C LEU A 123 3.00 8.70 -20.55
N ASP A 124 3.45 8.27 -21.71
CA ASP A 124 4.18 7.03 -21.89
C ASP A 124 5.39 6.94 -20.97
N TYR A 125 5.55 5.79 -20.30
CA TYR A 125 6.66 5.64 -19.35
C TYR A 125 7.14 4.21 -19.23
N THR A 126 8.36 4.11 -18.70
CA THR A 126 8.93 2.84 -18.23
C THR A 126 8.84 2.79 -16.70
N GLY A 127 8.08 1.86 -16.17
CA GLY A 127 8.00 1.59 -14.75
C GLY A 127 9.05 0.60 -14.29
N LYS A 128 9.47 0.72 -13.04
CA LYS A 128 10.44 -0.17 -12.39
C LYS A 128 9.94 -0.52 -11.01
N ASP A 129 9.93 -1.82 -10.69
CA ASP A 129 9.60 -2.31 -9.35
C ASP A 129 10.64 -3.34 -8.94
N TYR A 130 11.32 -3.07 -7.84
CA TYR A 130 12.31 -3.95 -7.24
C TYR A 130 11.97 -4.18 -5.79
N LEU A 131 12.11 -5.41 -5.33
CA LEU A 131 11.94 -5.81 -3.95
C LEU A 131 13.02 -6.84 -3.61
N ALA A 132 13.64 -6.70 -2.46
CA ALA A 132 14.45 -7.73 -1.85
C ALA A 132 14.15 -7.74 -0.34
N ASP A 133 13.89 -8.91 0.20
CA ASP A 133 13.64 -9.13 1.63
C ASP A 133 14.37 -10.40 2.05
N LEU A 134 15.17 -10.29 3.10
CA LEU A 134 15.80 -11.40 3.77
C LEU A 134 15.13 -11.60 5.14
N GLU A 135 14.35 -12.66 5.28
CA GLU A 135 13.88 -13.16 6.57
C GLU A 135 15.04 -13.92 7.22
N TRP A 136 15.53 -13.45 8.35
CA TRP A 136 16.66 -14.03 9.05
C TRP A 136 16.26 -14.61 10.39
N HIS A 137 16.90 -15.73 10.74
CA HIS A 137 16.71 -16.45 11.99
C HIS A 137 18.07 -16.79 12.59
N ILE A 138 18.34 -16.34 13.80
CA ILE A 138 19.56 -16.69 14.55
C ILE A 138 19.15 -17.49 15.79
N ALA A 139 19.65 -18.70 15.89
CA ALA A 139 19.20 -19.68 16.88
C ALA A 139 17.67 -19.85 16.84
N ASN A 140 17.01 -20.06 17.99
CA ASN A 140 15.55 -20.24 18.07
C ASN A 140 14.83 -19.02 18.64
N HIS A 141 15.57 -17.96 18.94
CA HIS A 141 15.07 -16.85 19.74
C HIS A 141 15.10 -15.49 19.02
N LEU A 142 15.93 -15.38 17.98
CA LEU A 142 16.08 -14.15 17.21
C LEU A 142 15.57 -14.37 15.79
N GLU A 143 14.71 -13.49 15.34
CA GLU A 143 14.12 -13.50 14.01
C GLU A 143 13.88 -12.06 13.54
N GLY A 144 13.92 -11.82 12.25
CA GLY A 144 13.62 -10.51 11.71
C GLY A 144 13.72 -10.44 10.20
N HIS A 145 13.66 -9.24 9.69
CA HIS A 145 13.74 -8.95 8.27
C HIS A 145 14.71 -7.81 8.01
N VAL A 146 15.42 -7.88 6.91
CA VAL A 146 16.12 -6.75 6.30
C VAL A 146 15.74 -6.71 4.83
N GLY A 147 15.31 -5.54 4.36
CA GLY A 147 14.85 -5.46 2.99
C GLY A 147 14.83 -4.04 2.43
N ALA A 148 14.67 -4.00 1.12
CA ALA A 148 14.52 -2.76 0.37
C ALA A 148 13.51 -2.94 -0.76
N SER A 149 12.80 -1.86 -1.09
CA SER A 149 11.95 -1.81 -2.27
C SER A 149 12.10 -0.49 -3.01
N TYR A 150 11.89 -0.55 -4.31
CA TYR A 150 11.90 0.59 -5.22
C TYR A 150 10.73 0.45 -6.17
N SER A 151 9.91 1.48 -6.29
CA SER A 151 8.82 1.52 -7.25
C SER A 151 8.78 2.86 -7.96
N GLN A 152 8.69 2.83 -9.27
CA GLN A 152 8.58 4.02 -10.12
C GLN A 152 7.37 3.88 -11.03
N THR A 153 6.41 4.79 -10.87
CA THR A 153 5.13 4.78 -11.62
C THR A 153 4.66 6.22 -11.84
N LEU A 154 3.70 6.42 -12.74
CA LEU A 154 3.00 7.69 -12.81
C LEU A 154 2.41 8.07 -11.46
N THR A 155 2.48 9.36 -11.13
CA THR A 155 1.74 9.93 -10.00
C THR A 155 0.25 9.73 -10.26
N PRO A 156 -0.53 9.22 -9.29
CA PRO A 156 -1.97 9.05 -9.47
C PRO A 156 -2.65 10.39 -9.81
N PHE A 157 -3.48 10.40 -10.82
CA PHE A 157 -4.23 11.59 -11.22
C PHE A 157 -5.27 12.05 -10.19
N SER A 158 -5.58 11.21 -9.20
CA SER A 158 -6.32 11.63 -8.01
C SER A 158 -5.53 12.61 -7.13
N ASP A 159 -4.21 12.60 -7.18
CA ASP A 159 -3.33 13.42 -6.36
C ASP A 159 -2.83 14.64 -7.16
N LEU A 160 -2.64 14.48 -8.48
CA LEU A 160 -2.22 15.54 -9.39
C LEU A 160 -2.98 15.43 -10.71
N GLN A 161 -3.86 16.39 -10.98
CA GLN A 161 -4.63 16.52 -12.22
C GLN A 161 -3.83 17.34 -13.24
N SER A 162 -2.96 16.68 -14.01
CA SER A 162 -2.12 17.32 -15.05
C SER A 162 -1.96 16.36 -16.22
N SER A 163 -1.93 16.91 -17.43
CA SER A 163 -1.57 16.17 -18.66
C SER A 163 -0.07 15.96 -18.80
N ASP A 164 0.75 16.58 -17.96
CA ASP A 164 2.18 16.40 -17.98
C ASP A 164 2.57 15.08 -17.28
N ARG A 165 3.53 14.39 -17.87
CA ARG A 165 4.09 13.19 -17.25
C ARG A 165 4.82 13.54 -15.97
N ASN A 166 4.41 12.91 -14.88
CA ASN A 166 5.08 13.03 -13.58
C ASN A 166 5.26 11.64 -12.98
N LEU A 167 6.48 11.16 -12.92
CA LEU A 167 6.79 9.88 -12.29
C LEU A 167 7.05 10.09 -10.81
N ARG A 168 6.39 9.29 -10.00
CA ARG A 168 6.65 9.16 -8.58
C ARG A 168 7.54 7.95 -8.33
N THR A 169 8.67 8.16 -7.68
CA THR A 169 9.56 7.12 -7.19
C THR A 169 9.39 6.97 -5.70
N ILE A 170 9.10 5.76 -5.25
CA ILE A 170 9.04 5.40 -3.83
C ILE A 170 10.18 4.41 -3.57
N ARG A 171 11.07 4.76 -2.64
CA ARG A 171 12.11 3.88 -2.13
C ARG A 171 11.87 3.63 -0.65
N ARG A 172 11.89 2.38 -0.26
CA ARG A 172 11.79 1.96 1.13
C ARG A 172 12.96 1.05 1.48
N GLU A 173 13.56 1.30 2.63
CA GLU A 173 14.59 0.47 3.25
C GLU A 173 14.16 0.18 4.67
N TYR A 174 14.36 -1.04 5.15
CA TYR A 174 13.97 -1.40 6.50
C TYR A 174 14.81 -2.53 7.07
N VAL A 175 14.93 -2.49 8.38
CA VAL A 175 15.48 -3.56 9.20
C VAL A 175 14.61 -3.70 10.44
N ASN A 176 14.29 -4.93 10.81
CA ASN A 176 13.60 -5.21 12.04
C ASN A 176 14.07 -6.51 12.65
N GLY A 177 13.80 -6.67 13.94
CA GLY A 177 14.10 -7.88 14.65
C GLY A 177 13.25 -8.07 15.88
N GLY A 178 13.10 -9.31 16.30
CA GLY A 178 12.41 -9.73 17.50
C GLY A 178 13.25 -10.72 18.28
N TRP A 179 13.34 -10.50 19.57
CA TRP A 179 13.98 -11.40 20.51
C TRP A 179 12.94 -12.02 21.43
N ARG A 180 12.75 -13.35 21.28
CA ARG A 180 11.91 -14.15 22.15
C ARG A 180 12.74 -14.61 23.35
N PHE A 181 12.78 -13.76 24.38
CA PHE A 181 13.54 -14.05 25.60
C PHE A 181 12.81 -15.03 26.55
N HIS A 182 11.52 -15.21 26.34
CA HIS A 182 10.68 -16.16 27.06
C HIS A 182 9.67 -16.81 26.07
N PRO A 183 9.20 -18.04 26.24
CA PRO A 183 8.23 -18.68 25.35
C PRO A 183 6.98 -17.83 25.06
N SER A 184 6.53 -17.05 26.06
CA SER A 184 5.35 -16.19 25.96
C SER A 184 5.66 -14.70 25.76
N TRP A 185 6.93 -14.28 25.68
CA TRP A 185 7.29 -12.88 25.59
C TRP A 185 8.33 -12.61 24.50
N ARG A 186 8.11 -11.54 23.76
CA ARG A 186 9.03 -11.07 22.74
C ARG A 186 9.20 -9.56 22.79
N VAL A 187 10.41 -9.09 22.74
CA VAL A 187 10.75 -7.70 22.45
C VAL A 187 11.02 -7.59 20.95
N ARG A 188 10.60 -6.52 20.33
CA ARG A 188 10.86 -6.24 18.91
C ARG A 188 11.30 -4.79 18.71
N GLY A 189 12.12 -4.59 17.69
CA GLY A 189 12.56 -3.28 17.27
C GLY A 189 12.72 -3.23 15.76
N GLY A 190 12.67 -2.03 15.20
CA GLY A 190 12.84 -1.84 13.79
C GLY A 190 13.11 -0.39 13.42
N PHE A 191 13.69 -0.23 12.25
CA PHE A 191 13.89 1.06 11.60
C PHE A 191 13.43 0.93 10.15
N SER A 192 12.78 1.98 9.63
CA SER A 192 12.49 2.09 8.21
C SER A 192 12.70 3.51 7.72
N ARG A 193 13.13 3.61 6.47
CA ARG A 193 13.25 4.86 5.71
C ARG A 193 12.42 4.76 4.46
N ASP A 194 11.48 5.68 4.30
CA ASP A 194 10.65 5.82 3.11
C ASP A 194 10.99 7.14 2.42
N LYS A 195 11.37 7.10 1.13
CA LYS A 195 11.69 8.28 0.34
C LYS A 195 10.76 8.36 -0.87
N TYR A 196 10.12 9.51 -1.02
CA TYR A 196 9.21 9.84 -2.12
C TYR A 196 9.82 10.96 -2.94
N THR A 197 9.98 10.75 -4.25
CA THR A 197 10.51 11.76 -5.16
C THR A 197 9.68 11.83 -6.44
N TYR A 198 9.59 13.03 -7.02
CA TYR A 198 8.80 13.32 -8.20
C TYR A 198 9.68 13.88 -9.31
N ASP A 199 9.41 13.51 -10.57
CA ASP A 199 10.18 14.01 -11.71
C ASP A 199 9.80 15.46 -12.06
N SER A 200 8.51 15.81 -11.96
CA SER A 200 8.01 17.16 -12.29
C SER A 200 8.57 18.21 -11.32
N ILE A 201 9.10 19.29 -11.87
CA ILE A 201 9.63 20.43 -11.09
C ILE A 201 8.58 21.00 -10.14
N ALA A 202 7.33 21.11 -10.58
CA ALA A 202 6.23 21.61 -9.76
C ALA A 202 5.93 20.71 -8.55
N GLN A 203 6.21 19.40 -8.65
CA GLN A 203 5.95 18.43 -7.59
C GLN A 203 7.18 18.15 -6.71
N LYS A 204 8.37 18.63 -7.07
CA LYS A 204 9.59 18.46 -6.23
C LYS A 204 9.44 19.06 -4.83
N ILE A 205 8.58 20.03 -4.66
CA ILE A 205 8.24 20.59 -3.33
C ILE A 205 7.59 19.53 -2.41
N SER A 206 7.04 18.47 -2.98
CA SER A 206 6.42 17.35 -2.27
C SER A 206 7.37 16.17 -2.05
N ASP A 207 8.62 16.25 -2.53
CA ASP A 207 9.66 15.27 -2.20
C ASP A 207 9.78 15.17 -0.69
N ARG A 208 9.79 13.94 -0.18
CA ARG A 208 9.72 13.67 1.26
C ARG A 208 10.55 12.45 1.62
N GLN A 209 11.20 12.51 2.77
CA GLN A 209 11.80 11.37 3.44
C GLN A 209 11.14 11.20 4.81
N GLU A 210 10.78 9.97 5.14
CA GLU A 210 10.21 9.58 6.43
C GLU A 210 11.10 8.50 7.06
N ASP A 211 11.67 8.79 8.21
CA ASP A 211 12.46 7.87 9.02
C ASP A 211 11.63 7.45 10.23
N ALA A 212 11.40 6.16 10.39
CA ALA A 212 10.60 5.62 11.50
C ALA A 212 11.41 4.61 12.30
N THR A 213 11.42 4.80 13.63
CA THR A 213 11.95 3.85 14.60
C THR A 213 10.79 3.27 15.40
N GLU A 214 10.79 1.97 15.59
CA GLU A 214 9.75 1.24 16.33
C GLU A 214 10.36 0.35 17.41
N LEU A 215 9.73 0.35 18.58
CA LEU A 215 10.02 -0.57 19.69
C LEU A 215 8.71 -1.18 20.17
N GLY A 216 8.73 -2.42 20.60
CA GLY A 216 7.53 -3.07 21.10
C GLY A 216 7.81 -4.28 21.97
N VAL A 217 6.81 -4.61 22.76
CA VAL A 217 6.78 -5.82 23.59
C VAL A 217 5.49 -6.55 23.27
N ASP A 218 5.62 -7.84 23.00
CA ASP A 218 4.49 -8.72 22.67
C ASP A 218 4.37 -9.84 23.72
N TYR A 219 3.16 -10.07 24.18
CA TYR A 219 2.77 -11.29 24.85
C TYR A 219 2.21 -12.29 23.83
N LEU A 220 2.69 -13.52 23.88
CA LEU A 220 2.40 -14.61 22.93
C LEU A 220 1.69 -15.75 23.70
N PRO A 221 0.36 -15.72 23.85
CA PRO A 221 -0.37 -16.81 24.48
C PRO A 221 -0.34 -18.09 23.62
N ALA A 222 -0.65 -19.22 24.23
CA ALA A 222 -0.71 -20.52 23.56
C ALA A 222 -1.77 -20.59 22.43
N SER A 223 -2.72 -19.66 22.41
CA SER A 223 -3.75 -19.53 21.35
C SER A 223 -3.22 -19.05 19.99
N GLU A 224 -1.91 -18.88 19.84
CA GLU A 224 -1.26 -18.28 18.66
C GLU A 224 -1.71 -16.84 18.39
N SER A 225 -2.34 -16.20 19.35
CA SER A 225 -2.63 -14.79 19.35
C SER A 225 -1.39 -13.98 19.75
N ARG A 226 -1.45 -12.67 19.61
CA ARG A 226 -0.40 -11.76 20.06
C ARG A 226 -1.05 -10.51 20.61
N ILE A 227 -0.62 -10.09 21.77
CA ILE A 227 -1.04 -8.85 22.41
C ILE A 227 0.22 -8.06 22.73
N GLY A 228 0.37 -6.88 22.17
CA GLY A 228 1.59 -6.08 22.34
C GLY A 228 1.31 -4.61 22.47
N ILE A 229 2.31 -3.89 22.95
CA ILE A 229 2.40 -2.43 22.93
C ILE A 229 3.53 -2.05 21.97
N GLN A 230 3.29 -1.03 21.17
CA GLN A 230 4.23 -0.48 20.21
C GLN A 230 4.41 1.01 20.44
N LEU A 231 5.66 1.42 20.52
CA LEU A 231 6.10 2.82 20.46
C LEU A 231 6.69 3.05 19.09
N ARG A 232 6.34 4.16 18.45
CA ARG A 232 6.89 4.55 17.17
C ARG A 232 7.23 6.03 17.18
N HIS A 233 8.43 6.36 16.78
CA HIS A 233 8.87 7.71 16.47
C HIS A 233 9.11 7.83 14.97
N LEU A 234 8.52 8.82 14.33
CA LEU A 234 8.63 9.07 12.90
C LEU A 234 9.06 10.52 12.68
N LYS A 235 10.10 10.71 11.89
CA LYS A 235 10.58 12.03 11.43
C LYS A 235 10.39 12.13 9.93
N GLY A 236 9.59 13.11 9.49
CA GLY A 236 9.38 13.46 8.09
C GLY A 236 10.14 14.74 7.75
N THR A 237 10.86 14.74 6.63
CA THR A 237 11.59 15.90 6.12
C THR A 237 11.24 16.14 4.65
N TYR A 238 11.12 17.42 4.27
CA TYR A 238 10.90 17.86 2.90
C TYR A 238 12.15 18.60 2.39
N PRO A 239 13.09 17.90 1.73
CA PRO A 239 14.42 18.44 1.41
C PRO A 239 14.37 19.69 0.52
N ASN A 240 13.37 19.80 -0.35
CA ASN A 240 13.23 20.90 -1.30
C ASN A 240 12.45 22.10 -0.73
N ARG A 241 12.11 22.10 0.56
CA ARG A 241 11.43 23.20 1.25
C ARG A 241 12.36 24.03 2.14
N ALA A 242 13.65 23.71 2.21
CA ALA A 242 14.59 24.36 3.13
C ALA A 242 14.61 25.90 3.04
N ASN A 243 14.48 26.48 1.84
CA ASN A 243 14.49 27.92 1.63
C ASN A 243 13.08 28.55 1.66
N LEU A 244 12.05 27.78 1.97
CA LEU A 244 10.65 28.21 1.92
C LEU A 244 10.07 28.47 3.32
N ALA A 245 10.85 28.32 4.38
CA ALA A 245 10.43 28.59 5.74
C ALA A 245 9.96 30.04 5.95
N ALA A 246 10.63 31.00 5.31
CA ALA A 246 10.27 32.42 5.36
C ALA A 246 8.88 32.69 4.77
N PHE A 247 8.36 31.79 3.92
CA PHE A 247 7.01 31.84 3.35
C PHE A 247 5.99 31.02 4.15
N GLY A 248 6.36 30.53 5.35
CA GLY A 248 5.48 29.75 6.20
C GLY A 248 5.24 28.31 5.74
N ILE A 249 6.12 27.76 4.90
CA ILE A 249 6.02 26.38 4.39
C ILE A 249 6.83 25.46 5.31
N GLU A 250 6.15 24.45 5.89
CA GLU A 250 6.77 23.45 6.78
C GLU A 250 7.86 22.65 6.07
N GLN A 251 8.99 22.48 6.77
CA GLN A 251 10.15 21.74 6.27
C GLN A 251 10.15 20.30 6.73
N GLY A 252 9.42 20.00 7.79
CA GLY A 252 9.35 18.68 8.38
C GLY A 252 8.29 18.54 9.45
N TYR A 253 8.25 17.36 10.04
CA TYR A 253 7.41 17.03 11.18
C TYR A 253 7.98 15.85 11.95
N GLU A 254 7.65 15.78 13.23
CA GLU A 254 7.91 14.63 14.09
C GLU A 254 6.59 14.05 14.59
N GLN A 255 6.51 12.74 14.69
CA GLN A 255 5.30 12.05 15.13
C GLN A 255 5.65 10.92 16.09
N ASP A 256 5.08 11.00 17.29
CA ASP A 256 5.20 9.99 18.33
C ASP A 256 3.88 9.21 18.43
N GLU A 257 3.99 7.91 18.52
CA GLU A 257 2.84 7.01 18.58
C GLU A 257 3.00 5.99 19.70
N VAL A 258 1.92 5.77 20.46
CA VAL A 258 1.79 4.68 21.43
C VAL A 258 0.54 3.90 21.06
N LYS A 259 0.73 2.64 20.66
CA LYS A 259 -0.37 1.80 20.16
C LYS A 259 -0.37 0.41 20.76
N ALA A 260 -1.56 -0.10 21.06
CA ALA A 260 -1.78 -1.54 21.21
C ALA A 260 -1.71 -2.19 19.82
N ASN A 261 -0.98 -3.30 19.74
CA ASN A 261 -0.83 -4.12 18.53
C ASN A 261 -1.30 -5.53 18.86
N ILE A 262 -2.54 -5.83 18.49
CA ILE A 262 -3.20 -7.08 18.82
C ILE A 262 -3.47 -7.86 17.54
N TYR A 263 -3.03 -9.10 17.53
CA TYR A 263 -3.44 -10.11 16.57
C TYR A 263 -4.18 -11.19 17.35
N TRP A 264 -5.46 -11.31 17.10
CA TRP A 264 -6.30 -12.26 17.82
C TRP A 264 -6.84 -13.32 16.86
N ARG A 265 -6.44 -14.56 17.09
CA ARG A 265 -7.03 -15.71 16.44
C ARG A 265 -8.32 -16.10 17.18
N PHE A 266 -9.42 -15.44 16.79
CA PHE A 266 -10.73 -15.65 17.41
C PHE A 266 -11.24 -17.10 17.23
N SER A 267 -11.03 -17.63 16.02
CA SER A 267 -11.35 -19.02 15.69
C SER A 267 -10.45 -19.54 14.56
N GLY A 268 -10.61 -20.81 14.17
CA GLY A 268 -9.90 -21.38 13.02
C GLY A 268 -10.19 -20.67 11.68
N VAL A 269 -11.30 -19.95 11.59
CA VAL A 269 -11.76 -19.25 10.38
C VAL A 269 -11.79 -17.73 10.51
N THR A 270 -11.56 -17.20 11.72
CA THR A 270 -11.64 -15.76 12.00
C THR A 270 -10.41 -15.26 12.71
N GLN A 271 -9.80 -14.21 12.17
CA GLN A 271 -8.65 -13.52 12.75
C GLN A 271 -8.92 -12.03 12.77
N VAL A 272 -8.52 -11.35 13.85
CA VAL A 272 -8.69 -9.91 14.02
C VAL A 272 -7.32 -9.29 14.27
N GLN A 273 -7.01 -8.24 13.56
CA GLN A 273 -5.86 -7.38 13.82
C GLN A 273 -6.33 -6.01 14.27
N LEU A 274 -5.81 -5.54 15.37
CA LEU A 274 -6.01 -4.20 15.89
C LEU A 274 -4.66 -3.53 16.06
N LEU A 275 -4.51 -2.36 15.48
CA LEU A 275 -3.45 -1.42 15.79
C LEU A 275 -4.11 -0.10 16.18
N GLY A 276 -4.10 0.26 17.43
CA GLY A 276 -4.82 1.45 17.88
C GLY A 276 -4.24 2.05 19.15
N GLY A 277 -4.29 3.37 19.24
CA GLY A 277 -3.74 4.11 20.37
C GLY A 277 -3.79 5.60 20.13
N TRP A 278 -2.74 6.29 20.55
CA TRP A 278 -2.63 7.73 20.51
C TRP A 278 -1.43 8.15 19.65
N VAL A 279 -1.62 9.21 18.87
CA VAL A 279 -0.60 9.84 18.05
C VAL A 279 -0.49 11.31 18.41
N ARG A 280 0.73 11.81 18.48
CA ARG A 280 1.06 13.23 18.56
C ARG A 280 1.99 13.59 17.44
N ARG A 281 1.60 14.56 16.61
CA ARG A 281 2.41 15.13 15.55
C ARG A 281 2.78 16.57 15.88
N LYS A 282 4.05 16.89 15.74
CA LYS A 282 4.60 18.24 15.85
C LYS A 282 5.12 18.67 14.47
N ASN A 283 4.93 19.92 14.15
CA ASN A 283 5.43 20.52 12.92
C ASN A 283 6.61 21.46 13.24
N ASP A 284 7.58 21.57 12.34
CA ASP A 284 8.86 22.23 12.65
C ASP A 284 8.75 23.77 12.82
N LEU A 285 7.85 24.43 12.07
CA LEU A 285 7.76 25.88 12.08
C LEU A 285 6.69 26.46 13.00
N PHE A 286 5.52 25.81 13.04
CA PHE A 286 4.38 26.38 13.75
C PHE A 286 3.73 25.36 14.69
N SER A 287 3.86 25.57 15.98
CA SER A 287 3.23 24.74 17.01
C SER A 287 1.69 24.75 16.94
N GLY A 288 1.10 25.81 16.37
CA GLY A 288 -0.34 25.87 16.11
C GLY A 288 -0.86 24.85 15.09
N ARG A 289 0.04 24.18 14.39
CA ARG A 289 -0.27 23.06 13.48
C ARG A 289 -0.09 21.68 14.11
N ASP A 290 0.37 21.64 15.36
CA ASP A 290 0.51 20.38 16.08
C ASP A 290 -0.85 19.72 16.22
N SER A 291 -0.85 18.42 16.09
CA SER A 291 -2.08 17.64 16.18
C SER A 291 -1.86 16.40 17.03
N SER A 292 -2.88 16.00 17.76
CA SER A 292 -2.86 14.77 18.52
C SER A 292 -4.24 14.16 18.58
N GLY A 293 -4.31 12.85 18.69
CA GLY A 293 -5.61 12.18 18.75
C GLY A 293 -5.50 10.67 18.69
N ALA A 294 -6.66 10.05 18.79
CA ALA A 294 -6.79 8.62 18.56
C ALA A 294 -6.37 8.27 17.13
N ASN A 295 -5.69 7.13 16.96
CA ASN A 295 -5.24 6.65 15.67
C ASN A 295 -5.30 5.13 15.69
N GLY A 296 -5.95 4.53 14.71
CA GLY A 296 -6.00 3.07 14.68
C GLY A 296 -6.69 2.48 13.48
N ARG A 297 -6.45 1.17 13.36
CA ARG A 297 -7.03 0.31 12.32
C ARG A 297 -7.43 -1.02 12.92
N VAL A 298 -8.61 -1.47 12.56
CA VAL A 298 -9.07 -2.84 12.81
C VAL A 298 -9.23 -3.54 11.47
N THR A 299 -8.69 -4.75 11.36
CA THR A 299 -8.88 -5.61 10.19
C THR A 299 -9.36 -6.98 10.64
N VAL A 300 -10.42 -7.46 10.04
CA VAL A 300 -11.01 -8.77 10.28
C VAL A 300 -10.80 -9.63 9.03
N TYR A 301 -10.20 -10.78 9.21
CA TYR A 301 -10.08 -11.83 8.20
C TYR A 301 -11.06 -12.94 8.55
N TRP A 302 -11.96 -13.25 7.65
CA TRP A 302 -13.00 -14.26 7.86
C TRP A 302 -13.08 -15.20 6.65
N ALA A 303 -12.86 -16.47 6.88
CA ALA A 303 -12.91 -17.54 5.87
C ALA A 303 -13.96 -18.60 6.26
N PRO A 304 -15.27 -18.27 6.19
CA PRO A 304 -16.34 -19.17 6.66
C PRO A 304 -16.37 -20.49 5.91
N LEU A 305 -15.94 -20.49 4.66
CA LEU A 305 -15.86 -21.64 3.79
C LEU A 305 -14.45 -21.70 3.19
N GLY A 306 -13.96 -22.89 2.86
CA GLY A 306 -12.63 -23.05 2.28
C GLY A 306 -12.39 -22.29 0.96
N LYS A 307 -13.49 -21.96 0.25
CA LYS A 307 -13.48 -21.27 -1.05
C LYS A 307 -13.78 -19.77 -0.96
N VAL A 308 -14.24 -19.26 0.18
CA VAL A 308 -14.66 -17.87 0.31
C VAL A 308 -13.88 -17.21 1.45
N ARG A 309 -13.32 -16.06 1.18
CA ARG A 309 -12.57 -15.26 2.15
C ARG A 309 -13.05 -13.81 2.10
N PHE A 310 -13.28 -13.23 3.28
CA PHE A 310 -13.61 -11.83 3.45
C PHE A 310 -12.50 -11.13 4.24
N THR A 311 -12.22 -9.89 3.87
CA THR A 311 -11.35 -9.00 4.63
C THR A 311 -12.07 -7.67 4.82
N GLY A 312 -12.42 -7.35 6.06
CA GLY A 312 -13.03 -6.08 6.44
C GLY A 312 -12.02 -5.22 7.19
N SER A 313 -11.95 -3.92 6.90
CA SER A 313 -11.11 -2.99 7.64
C SER A 313 -11.84 -1.70 7.94
N LEU A 314 -11.62 -1.17 9.15
CA LEU A 314 -12.03 0.16 9.60
C LEU A 314 -10.79 0.90 10.06
N TRP A 315 -10.67 2.19 9.73
CA TRP A 315 -9.54 2.99 10.17
C TRP A 315 -9.92 4.43 10.49
N HIS A 316 -9.16 4.99 11.42
CA HIS A 316 -9.16 6.38 11.85
C HIS A 316 -7.69 6.77 12.04
N GLU A 317 -7.08 7.41 11.05
CA GLU A 317 -5.63 7.56 10.97
C GLU A 317 -5.22 8.94 10.51
N PHE A 318 -4.22 9.52 11.17
CA PHE A 318 -3.54 10.70 10.66
C PHE A 318 -2.65 10.34 9.47
N ALA A 319 -2.63 11.18 8.45
CA ALA A 319 -1.77 11.05 7.29
C ALA A 319 -1.14 12.39 6.90
N ALA A 320 0.07 12.33 6.34
CA ALA A 320 0.65 13.46 5.62
C ALA A 320 -0.08 13.65 4.29
N VAL A 321 -0.24 14.90 3.86
CA VAL A 321 -0.88 15.23 2.58
C VAL A 321 0.18 15.78 1.62
N GLU A 322 0.10 15.36 0.35
CA GLU A 322 0.98 15.87 -0.71
C GLU A 322 0.44 17.18 -1.30
N ASN A 323 0.26 18.18 -0.43
CA ASN A 323 -0.28 19.49 -0.80
C ASN A 323 0.47 20.59 -0.03
N SER A 324 0.72 21.73 -0.67
CA SER A 324 1.40 22.86 -0.05
C SER A 324 0.54 23.66 0.94
N LEU A 325 -0.78 23.60 0.81
CA LEU A 325 -1.76 24.33 1.62
C LEU A 325 -2.23 23.59 2.87
N ILE A 326 -1.94 22.28 2.94
CA ILE A 326 -2.44 21.39 3.98
C ILE A 326 -1.27 20.63 4.60
N THR A 327 -1.26 20.54 5.92
CA THR A 327 -0.19 19.83 6.63
C THR A 327 -0.51 18.37 6.90
N SER A 328 -1.76 18.06 7.17
CA SER A 328 -2.19 16.70 7.49
C SER A 328 -3.67 16.49 7.21
N SER A 329 -4.06 15.26 7.15
CA SER A 329 -5.46 14.84 7.12
C SER A 329 -5.73 13.78 8.18
N LEU A 330 -6.95 13.78 8.71
CA LEU A 330 -7.51 12.69 9.49
C LEU A 330 -8.39 11.85 8.57
N ASN A 331 -7.97 10.62 8.33
CA ASN A 331 -8.60 9.72 7.37
C ASN A 331 -9.49 8.72 8.09
N ASN A 332 -10.79 8.83 7.86
CA ASN A 332 -11.80 7.90 8.37
C ASN A 332 -12.28 7.00 7.22
N GLY A 333 -12.17 5.70 7.38
CA GLY A 333 -12.55 4.85 6.28
C GLY A 333 -12.97 3.44 6.66
N ALA A 334 -13.60 2.79 5.68
CA ALA A 334 -14.00 1.40 5.71
C ALA A 334 -13.72 0.73 4.38
N SER A 335 -13.35 -0.54 4.42
CA SER A 335 -13.26 -1.38 3.23
C SER A 335 -13.74 -2.79 3.50
N LEU A 336 -14.30 -3.41 2.48
CA LEU A 336 -14.65 -4.82 2.45
C LEU A 336 -14.13 -5.41 1.15
N ALA A 337 -13.33 -6.46 1.27
CA ALA A 337 -12.87 -7.27 0.14
C ALA A 337 -13.39 -8.70 0.30
N ALA A 338 -13.78 -9.32 -0.80
CA ALA A 338 -14.22 -10.70 -0.88
C ALA A 338 -13.41 -11.41 -1.98
N ALA A 339 -12.97 -12.62 -1.70
CA ALA A 339 -12.35 -13.50 -2.67
C ALA A 339 -13.08 -14.85 -2.66
N TRP A 340 -13.51 -15.29 -3.84
CA TRP A 340 -14.25 -16.53 -4.03
C TRP A 340 -13.56 -17.42 -5.07
N ASP A 341 -13.03 -18.54 -4.62
CA ASP A 341 -12.48 -19.59 -5.49
C ASP A 341 -13.67 -20.42 -6.03
N ILE A 342 -14.28 -19.96 -7.13
CA ILE A 342 -15.46 -20.59 -7.76
C ILE A 342 -15.11 -22.03 -8.15
N SER A 343 -13.94 -22.22 -8.72
CA SER A 343 -13.37 -23.53 -9.04
C SER A 343 -11.84 -23.52 -8.82
N ALA A 344 -11.17 -24.64 -9.05
CA ALA A 344 -9.72 -24.72 -9.00
C ALA A 344 -9.02 -23.79 -10.03
N LYS A 345 -9.74 -23.35 -11.08
CA LYS A 345 -9.22 -22.53 -12.17
C LYS A 345 -9.82 -21.13 -12.24
N VAL A 346 -10.91 -20.87 -11.53
CA VAL A 346 -11.63 -19.60 -11.61
C VAL A 346 -11.75 -18.99 -10.23
N ARG A 347 -11.30 -17.76 -10.10
CA ARG A 347 -11.40 -16.94 -8.90
C ARG A 347 -12.07 -15.62 -9.22
N MET A 348 -12.96 -15.19 -8.35
CA MET A 348 -13.56 -13.86 -8.35
C MET A 348 -13.06 -13.08 -7.14
N ASP A 349 -12.69 -11.83 -7.34
CA ASP A 349 -12.33 -10.88 -6.29
C ASP A 349 -13.22 -9.65 -6.41
N ALA A 350 -13.75 -9.16 -5.30
CA ALA A 350 -14.54 -7.93 -5.26
C ALA A 350 -14.08 -7.08 -4.08
N GLN A 351 -14.05 -5.76 -4.25
CA GLN A 351 -13.69 -4.83 -3.19
C GLN A 351 -14.54 -3.57 -3.26
N VAL A 352 -14.92 -3.08 -2.09
CA VAL A 352 -15.51 -1.75 -1.90
C VAL A 352 -14.74 -1.01 -0.82
N ARG A 353 -14.51 0.29 -1.02
CA ARG A 353 -13.81 1.17 -0.08
C ARG A 353 -14.50 2.53 -0.03
N ARG A 354 -14.62 3.09 1.16
CA ARG A 354 -14.99 4.47 1.38
C ARG A 354 -14.01 5.10 2.34
N GLU A 355 -13.55 6.31 2.01
CA GLU A 355 -12.67 7.09 2.88
C GLU A 355 -13.10 8.56 2.88
N LYS A 356 -13.25 9.14 4.06
CA LYS A 356 -13.40 10.58 4.28
C LYS A 356 -12.09 11.10 4.84
N ARG A 357 -11.56 12.17 4.24
CA ARG A 357 -10.39 12.85 4.75
C ARG A 357 -10.82 14.22 5.24
N ASP A 358 -10.58 14.49 6.51
CA ASP A 358 -10.78 15.79 7.14
C ASP A 358 -9.42 16.50 7.17
N PHE A 359 -9.32 17.71 6.61
CA PHE A 359 -8.05 18.39 6.39
C PHE A 359 -7.77 19.46 7.42
N SER A 360 -6.51 19.53 7.86
CA SER A 360 -6.00 20.57 8.77
C SER A 360 -5.23 21.61 7.96
N ALA A 361 -5.65 22.87 8.08
CA ALA A 361 -5.07 24.00 7.38
C ALA A 361 -3.63 24.28 7.79
N ALA A 362 -2.89 24.87 6.88
CA ALA A 362 -1.67 25.59 7.17
C ALA A 362 -1.96 26.84 8.03
N SER A 363 -1.09 27.16 9.01
CA SER A 363 -1.26 28.32 9.89
C SER A 363 -1.35 29.63 9.07
N GLY A 364 -2.26 30.50 9.46
CA GLY A 364 -2.57 31.74 8.72
C GLY A 364 -3.64 31.60 7.63
N LEU A 365 -3.97 30.37 7.22
CA LEU A 365 -5.10 30.12 6.33
C LEU A 365 -6.31 29.73 7.19
N VAL A 366 -7.31 30.59 7.23
CA VAL A 366 -8.60 30.25 7.85
C VAL A 366 -9.38 29.45 6.82
N LEU A 367 -9.34 28.12 6.96
CA LEU A 367 -10.28 27.28 6.21
C LEU A 367 -11.66 27.39 6.85
N PRO A 368 -12.74 27.35 6.05
CA PRO A 368 -14.06 27.12 6.60
C PRO A 368 -14.06 25.84 7.45
N ASN A 369 -14.88 25.81 8.49
CA ASN A 369 -15.08 24.59 9.24
C ASN A 369 -15.47 23.44 8.30
N ASP A 370 -14.91 22.24 8.52
CA ASP A 370 -15.26 21.00 7.81
C ASP A 370 -14.79 20.89 6.34
N VAL A 371 -13.58 21.38 6.02
CA VAL A 371 -12.97 21.05 4.72
C VAL A 371 -12.62 19.58 4.67
N SER A 372 -13.35 18.82 3.89
CA SER A 372 -13.17 17.39 3.76
C SER A 372 -13.41 16.90 2.34
N ASP A 373 -12.83 15.78 1.99
CA ASP A 373 -13.22 15.03 0.80
C ASP A 373 -13.68 13.61 1.15
N THR A 374 -14.44 13.01 0.24
CA THR A 374 -14.88 11.63 0.39
C THR A 374 -14.66 10.88 -0.90
N THR A 375 -13.87 9.83 -0.85
CA THR A 375 -13.61 8.92 -1.97
C THR A 375 -14.36 7.61 -1.75
N ARG A 376 -14.93 7.06 -2.83
CA ARG A 376 -15.56 5.73 -2.86
C ARG A 376 -15.03 4.99 -4.07
N THR A 377 -14.52 3.79 -3.83
CA THR A 377 -13.99 2.91 -4.87
C THR A 377 -14.69 1.57 -4.80
N ALA A 378 -15.07 1.02 -5.93
CA ALA A 378 -15.57 -0.34 -6.07
C ALA A 378 -14.84 -1.02 -7.22
N SER A 379 -14.49 -2.28 -7.06
CA SER A 379 -13.90 -3.09 -8.12
C SER A 379 -14.38 -4.53 -8.05
N ILE A 380 -14.41 -5.18 -9.20
CA ILE A 380 -14.71 -6.60 -9.35
C ILE A 380 -13.78 -7.18 -10.41
N GLY A 381 -13.19 -8.32 -10.11
CA GLY A 381 -12.28 -9.03 -11.00
C GLY A 381 -12.59 -10.51 -11.10
N LEU A 382 -12.32 -11.09 -12.25
CA LEU A 382 -12.37 -12.52 -12.49
C LEU A 382 -11.00 -12.96 -13.05
N THR A 383 -10.41 -13.97 -12.44
CA THR A 383 -9.16 -14.58 -12.87
C THR A 383 -9.43 -16.01 -13.29
N TYR A 384 -8.98 -16.37 -14.49
CA TYR A 384 -9.02 -17.74 -15.02
C TYR A 384 -7.59 -18.25 -15.22
N ALA A 385 -7.26 -19.34 -14.56
CA ALA A 385 -5.97 -20.03 -14.68
C ALA A 385 -6.16 -21.37 -15.42
N PRO A 386 -6.09 -21.38 -16.77
CA PRO A 386 -6.23 -22.61 -17.56
C PRO A 386 -5.16 -23.64 -17.18
N GLN A 387 -3.95 -23.15 -16.91
CA GLN A 387 -2.80 -23.89 -16.40
C GLN A 387 -2.23 -23.17 -15.18
N PRO A 388 -1.47 -23.87 -14.30
CA PRO A 388 -0.90 -23.25 -13.10
C PRO A 388 -0.01 -22.03 -13.35
N ASN A 389 0.64 -21.98 -14.50
CA ASN A 389 1.59 -20.93 -14.90
C ASN A 389 0.98 -19.88 -15.84
N ILE A 390 -0.29 -20.02 -16.25
CA ILE A 390 -0.98 -19.06 -17.13
C ILE A 390 -2.17 -18.47 -16.38
N GLN A 391 -2.31 -17.15 -16.39
CA GLN A 391 -3.45 -16.45 -15.83
C GLN A 391 -4.01 -15.45 -16.81
N LEU A 392 -5.32 -15.44 -16.93
CA LEU A 392 -6.11 -14.47 -17.69
C LEU A 392 -7.02 -13.75 -16.73
N GLY A 393 -7.08 -12.43 -16.79
CA GLY A 393 -7.87 -11.62 -15.88
C GLY A 393 -8.74 -10.61 -16.63
N ILE A 394 -9.93 -10.37 -16.07
CA ILE A 394 -10.76 -9.22 -16.40
C ILE A 394 -11.10 -8.50 -15.10
N ASN A 395 -11.02 -7.18 -15.12
CA ASN A 395 -11.38 -6.36 -13.97
C ASN A 395 -12.18 -5.15 -14.42
N ALA A 396 -13.14 -4.72 -13.60
CA ALA A 396 -13.86 -3.46 -13.76
C ALA A 396 -13.81 -2.68 -12.45
N PHE A 397 -13.75 -1.36 -12.56
CA PHE A 397 -13.73 -0.49 -11.40
C PHE A 397 -14.63 0.74 -11.58
N GLN A 398 -15.02 1.31 -10.47
CA GLN A 398 -15.63 2.62 -10.37
C GLN A 398 -14.99 3.37 -9.20
N ASP A 399 -14.57 4.60 -9.47
CA ASP A 399 -13.99 5.51 -8.49
C ASP A 399 -14.71 6.85 -8.51
N THR A 400 -15.07 7.36 -7.33
CA THR A 400 -15.76 8.64 -7.20
C THR A 400 -15.19 9.41 -6.04
N ARG A 401 -14.97 10.70 -6.23
CA ARG A 401 -14.60 11.63 -5.15
C ARG A 401 -15.55 12.81 -5.12
N LYS A 402 -16.02 13.14 -3.92
CA LYS A 402 -16.60 14.44 -3.62
C LYS A 402 -15.48 15.27 -2.98
N GLY A 403 -14.89 16.15 -3.75
CA GLY A 403 -13.73 16.94 -3.35
C GLY A 403 -14.09 18.23 -2.64
N ALA A 404 -13.07 18.94 -2.17
CA ALA A 404 -13.12 20.28 -1.59
C ALA A 404 -12.32 21.23 -2.47
N PRO A 405 -12.96 22.01 -3.37
CA PRO A 405 -12.26 22.87 -4.33
C PRO A 405 -11.33 23.92 -3.67
N ILE A 406 -11.66 24.36 -2.47
CA ILE A 406 -10.87 25.36 -1.72
C ILE A 406 -9.43 24.91 -1.42
N ILE A 407 -9.20 23.60 -1.41
CA ILE A 407 -7.89 23.00 -1.20
C ILE A 407 -7.39 22.24 -2.44
N ASN A 408 -7.96 22.58 -3.58
CA ASN A 408 -7.63 21.99 -4.88
C ASN A 408 -7.80 20.47 -4.94
N THR A 409 -8.75 19.89 -4.17
CA THR A 409 -9.18 18.52 -4.38
C THR A 409 -10.44 18.51 -5.22
N GLY A 410 -10.33 18.06 -6.46
CA GLY A 410 -11.44 18.03 -7.42
C GLY A 410 -12.45 16.93 -7.10
N SER A 411 -13.73 17.19 -7.37
CA SER A 411 -14.74 16.12 -7.46
C SER A 411 -14.59 15.41 -8.79
N TYR A 412 -14.80 14.11 -8.81
CA TYR A 412 -14.79 13.36 -10.07
C TYR A 412 -15.59 12.06 -9.97
N ARG A 413 -15.87 11.50 -11.13
CA ARG A 413 -16.37 10.16 -11.32
C ARG A 413 -15.57 9.50 -12.43
N ALA A 414 -15.11 8.28 -12.21
CA ALA A 414 -14.36 7.51 -13.19
C ALA A 414 -14.80 6.05 -13.15
N LYS A 415 -14.82 5.42 -14.32
CA LYS A 415 -15.08 3.99 -14.49
C LYS A 415 -14.10 3.43 -15.52
N GLY A 416 -13.75 2.20 -15.35
CA GLY A 416 -12.87 1.55 -16.31
C GLY A 416 -12.93 0.05 -16.23
N ALA A 417 -12.31 -0.56 -17.22
CA ALA A 417 -12.16 -2.00 -17.31
C ALA A 417 -10.79 -2.36 -17.82
N SER A 418 -10.29 -3.53 -17.45
CA SER A 418 -9.00 -4.03 -17.93
C SER A 418 -9.04 -5.52 -18.23
N LEU A 419 -8.26 -5.91 -19.22
CA LEU A 419 -7.93 -7.29 -19.55
C LEU A 419 -6.45 -7.51 -19.26
N SER A 420 -6.10 -8.68 -18.75
CA SER A 420 -4.70 -9.02 -18.47
C SER A 420 -4.41 -10.47 -18.81
N ALA A 421 -3.16 -10.74 -19.17
CA ALA A 421 -2.64 -12.07 -19.35
C ALA A 421 -1.23 -12.14 -18.76
N SER A 422 -0.89 -13.22 -18.09
CA SER A 422 0.46 -13.46 -17.58
C SER A 422 0.84 -14.92 -17.73
N ILE A 423 2.13 -15.14 -17.92
CA ILE A 423 2.76 -16.46 -17.93
C ILE A 423 4.02 -16.41 -17.08
N GLN A 424 4.19 -17.45 -16.28
CA GLN A 424 5.36 -17.68 -15.43
C GLN A 424 6.08 -18.93 -15.93
N PHE A 425 7.42 -18.91 -15.91
CA PHE A 425 8.29 -19.99 -16.40
C PHE A 425 9.04 -20.64 -15.25
#